data_0f9668913a68023a0211b27ae2d4ab82
#
_entry.id   0f9668913a68023a0211b27ae2d4ab82
#
_cell.length_a   1.000
_cell.length_b   1.000
_cell.length_c   1.000
_cell.angle_alpha   90.00
_cell.angle_beta   90.00
_cell.angle_gamma   90.00
#
_symmetry.space_group_name_H-M   'P 1'
#
loop_
_entity.id
_entity.type
_entity.pdbx_description
1 polymer ?
#
loop_
_entity_poly.entity_id
_entity_poly.type
_entity_poly.pdbx_seq_one_letter_code
_entity_poly.pdbx_strand_id
1 'polypeptide(L)'
;MLAKIFGNKNQREIKRLNKIVAQINSLESAMQALSDEELKAKTAEFRQRYNEGESTDQLLPEAFAVAREAGVRTLQMRHFDVQLIGGIVLHQTKIAEMRTGEGKTLVATLPAYLNGLTGRGVHLITVNDYLATRDANWMGPLYEFLGLTVGIVVPGQGPDVKREAYKADITYGTNNEFGFDYLRDNMAFRLEDKFQRELHFAIVDEVDSILIDEARTPLIISGAVKDSGKRYTAINALVPSLKKGEKGAEKSQLERRIEGEDEIDGDFIIDEKSRQVELTDQGHEKIEGLLVSRGLLQEGEDLYAATNLSLLHQVQSALRAHYLFHREVEYIVRITRLSWLMNIPDALCRDGVYLKVCTRLLKRRKAYRFRMKARLWLPRPSRTISASMKNFQV
;
A
#
# COMPACT_ATOMS: atom_id res chain seq x y z
N MET A 1 -9.68 -40.31 -18.35
CA MET A 1 -10.92 -41.05 -18.09
C MET A 1 -11.49 -40.79 -16.69
N LEU A 2 -10.72 -40.88 -15.63
CA LEU A 2 -11.17 -40.68 -14.24
C LEU A 2 -11.83 -39.29 -13.97
N ALA A 3 -11.34 -38.19 -14.59
CA ALA A 3 -11.94 -36.88 -14.46
C ALA A 3 -13.35 -36.75 -15.06
N LYS A 4 -13.72 -37.58 -16.03
CA LYS A 4 -15.09 -37.63 -16.58
C LYS A 4 -16.09 -38.32 -15.64
N ILE A 5 -15.62 -39.22 -14.76
CA ILE A 5 -16.47 -39.95 -13.82
C ILE A 5 -16.62 -39.22 -12.49
N PHE A 6 -15.54 -38.59 -12.00
CA PHE A 6 -15.49 -37.93 -10.66
C PHE A 6 -15.67 -36.39 -10.72
N GLY A 7 -15.81 -35.81 -11.91
CA GLY A 7 -15.87 -34.35 -12.08
C GLY A 7 -14.54 -33.65 -11.66
N ASN A 8 -14.39 -32.39 -12.01
CA ASN A 8 -13.28 -31.57 -11.52
C ASN A 8 -13.56 -31.05 -10.08
N LYS A 9 -12.54 -30.48 -9.43
CA LYS A 9 -12.65 -29.95 -8.06
C LYS A 9 -13.79 -28.92 -7.97
N ASN A 10 -13.89 -28.02 -8.93
CA ASN A 10 -14.91 -26.96 -8.96
C ASN A 10 -16.33 -27.54 -9.08
N GLN A 11 -16.56 -28.55 -9.92
CA GLN A 11 -17.87 -29.17 -10.03
C GLN A 11 -18.35 -29.83 -8.73
N ARG A 12 -17.43 -30.45 -7.99
CA ARG A 12 -17.73 -31.02 -6.66
C ARG A 12 -18.06 -29.95 -5.65
N GLU A 13 -17.31 -28.85 -5.68
CA GLU A 13 -17.55 -27.71 -4.78
C GLU A 13 -18.90 -27.05 -5.10
N ILE A 14 -19.20 -26.77 -6.36
CA ILE A 14 -20.50 -26.22 -6.78
C ILE A 14 -21.64 -27.15 -6.33
N LYS A 15 -21.48 -28.47 -6.49
CA LYS A 15 -22.48 -29.43 -6.01
C LYS A 15 -22.70 -29.37 -4.49
N ARG A 16 -21.64 -29.12 -3.72
CA ARG A 16 -21.72 -28.92 -2.27
C ARG A 16 -22.47 -27.61 -1.94
N LEU A 17 -22.12 -26.52 -2.62
CA LEU A 17 -22.71 -25.20 -2.42
C LEU A 17 -24.19 -25.17 -2.80
N ASN A 18 -24.60 -25.89 -3.84
CA ASN A 18 -26.00 -26.01 -4.23
C ASN A 18 -26.91 -26.57 -3.11
N LYS A 19 -26.37 -27.32 -2.15
CA LYS A 19 -27.15 -27.77 -0.99
C LYS A 19 -27.47 -26.58 -0.08
N ILE A 20 -26.51 -25.67 0.13
CA ILE A 20 -26.73 -24.46 0.91
C ILE A 20 -27.70 -23.54 0.19
N VAL A 21 -27.55 -23.39 -1.12
CA VAL A 21 -28.49 -22.61 -1.96
C VAL A 21 -29.91 -23.16 -1.84
N ALA A 22 -30.07 -24.48 -1.84
CA ALA A 22 -31.39 -25.09 -1.65
C ALA A 22 -31.99 -24.76 -0.26
N GLN A 23 -31.18 -24.70 0.77
CA GLN A 23 -31.61 -24.24 2.12
C GLN A 23 -32.04 -22.77 2.08
N ILE A 24 -31.23 -21.89 1.45
CA ILE A 24 -31.60 -20.46 1.31
C ILE A 24 -32.92 -20.32 0.54
N ASN A 25 -33.09 -21.07 -0.56
CA ASN A 25 -34.33 -21.05 -1.35
C ASN A 25 -35.55 -21.55 -0.57
N SER A 26 -35.40 -22.52 0.31
CA SER A 26 -36.50 -23.01 1.15
C SER A 26 -37.00 -21.97 2.16
N LEU A 27 -36.17 -20.99 2.52
CA LEU A 27 -36.51 -19.90 3.46
C LEU A 27 -37.19 -18.71 2.76
N GLU A 28 -37.14 -18.64 1.42
CA GLU A 28 -37.57 -17.46 0.66
C GLU A 28 -39.02 -17.06 0.96
N SER A 29 -39.97 -18.01 0.92
CA SER A 29 -41.38 -17.73 1.21
C SER A 29 -41.62 -17.21 2.64
N ALA A 30 -40.85 -17.72 3.60
CA ALA A 30 -40.93 -17.26 4.98
C ALA A 30 -40.43 -15.80 5.12
N MET A 31 -39.33 -15.44 4.42
CA MET A 31 -38.81 -14.06 4.42
C MET A 31 -39.77 -13.10 3.70
N GLN A 32 -40.38 -13.51 2.61
CA GLN A 32 -41.37 -12.71 1.89
C GLN A 32 -42.63 -12.42 2.72
N ALA A 33 -42.99 -13.32 3.62
CA ALA A 33 -44.17 -13.15 4.51
C ALA A 33 -43.94 -12.15 5.67
N LEU A 34 -42.69 -11.81 5.97
CA LEU A 34 -42.34 -10.86 7.05
C LEU A 34 -42.68 -9.43 6.63
N SER A 35 -43.16 -8.62 7.58
CA SER A 35 -43.17 -7.17 7.42
C SER A 35 -41.80 -6.57 7.37
N ASP A 36 -41.66 -5.30 6.96
CA ASP A 36 -40.39 -4.60 6.93
C ASP A 36 -39.71 -4.54 8.30
N GLU A 37 -40.52 -4.32 9.34
CA GLU A 37 -40.04 -4.25 10.73
C GLU A 37 -39.55 -5.62 11.21
N GLU A 38 -40.25 -6.69 10.88
CA GLU A 38 -39.82 -8.06 11.22
C GLU A 38 -38.56 -8.47 10.48
N LEU A 39 -38.44 -8.09 9.20
CA LEU A 39 -37.25 -8.38 8.40
C LEU A 39 -36.02 -7.63 8.94
N LYS A 40 -36.17 -6.34 9.32
CA LYS A 40 -35.15 -5.55 10.00
C LYS A 40 -34.72 -6.15 11.34
N ALA A 41 -35.67 -6.64 12.10
CA ALA A 41 -35.44 -7.24 13.42
C ALA A 41 -34.55 -8.49 13.33
N LYS A 42 -34.52 -9.19 12.19
CA LYS A 42 -33.66 -10.34 11.98
C LYS A 42 -32.16 -10.00 12.19
N THR A 43 -31.73 -8.80 11.89
CA THR A 43 -30.34 -8.38 12.13
C THR A 43 -30.01 -8.39 13.64
N ALA A 44 -30.89 -7.91 14.47
CA ALA A 44 -30.71 -7.93 15.93
C ALA A 44 -30.70 -9.38 16.46
N GLU A 45 -31.60 -10.23 15.95
CA GLU A 45 -31.66 -11.65 16.28
C GLU A 45 -30.36 -12.35 15.92
N PHE A 46 -29.83 -12.15 14.71
CA PHE A 46 -28.56 -12.75 14.27
C PHE A 46 -27.36 -12.25 15.08
N ARG A 47 -27.31 -10.97 15.42
CA ARG A 47 -26.27 -10.42 16.30
C ARG A 47 -26.32 -11.05 17.69
N GLN A 48 -27.50 -11.28 18.23
CA GLN A 48 -27.67 -11.96 19.52
C GLN A 48 -27.16 -13.41 19.42
N ARG A 49 -27.61 -14.18 18.44
CA ARG A 49 -27.19 -15.57 18.22
C ARG A 49 -25.69 -15.69 18.03
N TYR A 50 -25.08 -14.77 17.27
CA TYR A 50 -23.63 -14.69 17.10
C TYR A 50 -22.90 -14.45 18.45
N ASN A 51 -23.41 -13.53 19.26
CA ASN A 51 -22.82 -13.25 20.59
C ASN A 51 -23.00 -14.42 21.57
N GLU A 52 -24.03 -15.23 21.38
CA GLU A 52 -24.27 -16.47 22.12
C GLU A 52 -23.40 -17.64 21.63
N GLY A 53 -22.59 -17.44 20.58
CA GLY A 53 -21.57 -18.40 20.10
C GLY A 53 -21.94 -19.13 18.81
N GLU A 54 -23.04 -18.77 18.15
CA GLU A 54 -23.36 -19.32 16.83
C GLU A 54 -22.42 -18.74 15.77
N SER A 55 -21.87 -19.59 14.93
CA SER A 55 -20.92 -19.15 13.89
C SER A 55 -21.61 -18.47 12.71
N THR A 56 -20.87 -17.60 12.00
CA THR A 56 -21.38 -16.98 10.76
C THR A 56 -21.73 -18.03 9.70
N ASP A 57 -21.05 -19.17 9.64
CA ASP A 57 -21.39 -20.30 8.74
C ASP A 57 -22.77 -20.89 9.06
N GLN A 58 -23.16 -20.96 10.32
CA GLN A 58 -24.48 -21.46 10.72
C GLN A 58 -25.58 -20.45 10.43
N LEU A 59 -25.31 -19.16 10.62
CA LEU A 59 -26.23 -18.07 10.29
C LEU A 59 -26.42 -17.85 8.78
N LEU A 60 -25.44 -18.27 7.96
CA LEU A 60 -25.35 -17.96 6.52
C LEU A 60 -26.66 -18.21 5.75
N PRO A 61 -27.34 -19.38 5.86
CA PRO A 61 -28.53 -19.63 5.04
C PRO A 61 -29.67 -18.62 5.35
N GLU A 62 -29.90 -18.32 6.62
CA GLU A 62 -30.94 -17.37 7.02
C GLU A 62 -30.54 -15.93 6.67
N ALA A 63 -29.31 -15.53 6.96
CA ALA A 63 -28.79 -14.19 6.65
C ALA A 63 -28.82 -13.89 5.16
N PHE A 64 -28.46 -14.85 4.31
CA PHE A 64 -28.54 -14.70 2.85
C PHE A 64 -29.99 -14.62 2.35
N ALA A 65 -30.91 -15.36 2.95
CA ALA A 65 -32.33 -15.27 2.61
C ALA A 65 -32.89 -13.88 2.98
N VAL A 66 -32.53 -13.34 4.15
CA VAL A 66 -32.89 -11.98 4.60
C VAL A 66 -32.29 -10.91 3.68
N ALA A 67 -30.99 -11.00 3.36
CA ALA A 67 -30.33 -10.04 2.46
C ALA A 67 -30.90 -10.09 1.04
N ARG A 68 -31.29 -11.27 0.53
CA ARG A 68 -31.95 -11.42 -0.76
C ARG A 68 -33.29 -10.72 -0.79
N GLU A 69 -34.14 -10.92 0.23
CA GLU A 69 -35.44 -10.27 0.33
C GLU A 69 -35.29 -8.74 0.50
N ALA A 70 -34.34 -8.28 1.32
CA ALA A 70 -34.02 -6.86 1.43
C ALA A 70 -33.60 -6.25 0.08
N GLY A 71 -32.82 -6.99 -0.73
CA GLY A 71 -32.46 -6.57 -2.09
C GLY A 71 -33.67 -6.41 -3.01
N VAL A 72 -34.66 -7.27 -2.90
CA VAL A 72 -35.92 -7.14 -3.65
C VAL A 72 -36.67 -5.87 -3.22
N ARG A 73 -36.81 -5.64 -1.91
CA ARG A 73 -37.58 -4.51 -1.37
C ARG A 73 -36.94 -3.15 -1.61
N THR A 74 -35.62 -3.08 -1.49
CA THR A 74 -34.89 -1.79 -1.54
C THR A 74 -34.34 -1.45 -2.92
N LEU A 75 -33.82 -2.46 -3.63
CA LEU A 75 -33.12 -2.28 -4.90
C LEU A 75 -33.95 -2.79 -6.09
N GLN A 76 -35.07 -3.49 -5.86
CA GLN A 76 -35.82 -4.23 -6.86
C GLN A 76 -34.99 -5.29 -7.59
N MET A 77 -33.97 -5.84 -6.89
CA MET A 77 -33.06 -6.85 -7.42
C MET A 77 -33.06 -8.09 -6.55
N ARG A 78 -33.43 -9.22 -7.14
CA ARG A 78 -33.36 -10.52 -6.51
C ARG A 78 -32.06 -11.24 -6.88
N HIS A 79 -31.31 -11.68 -5.90
CA HIS A 79 -30.12 -12.49 -6.14
C HIS A 79 -30.48 -13.84 -6.79
N PHE A 80 -29.81 -14.18 -7.87
CA PHE A 80 -29.94 -15.49 -8.53
C PHE A 80 -29.13 -16.55 -7.77
N ASP A 81 -29.44 -17.82 -8.00
CA ASP A 81 -28.76 -18.93 -7.33
C ASP A 81 -27.25 -18.94 -7.57
N VAL A 82 -26.80 -18.58 -8.79
CA VAL A 82 -25.36 -18.44 -9.10
C VAL A 82 -24.70 -17.30 -8.32
N GLN A 83 -25.44 -16.25 -8.02
CA GLN A 83 -24.97 -15.13 -7.21
C GLN A 83 -24.90 -15.50 -5.72
N LEU A 84 -25.84 -16.32 -5.21
CA LEU A 84 -25.74 -16.92 -3.88
C LEU A 84 -24.48 -17.78 -3.75
N ILE A 85 -24.17 -18.60 -4.75
CA ILE A 85 -22.92 -19.38 -4.80
C ILE A 85 -21.71 -18.45 -4.72
N GLY A 86 -21.68 -17.37 -5.51
CA GLY A 86 -20.61 -16.38 -5.48
C GLY A 86 -20.42 -15.76 -4.08
N GLY A 87 -21.52 -15.37 -3.43
CA GLY A 87 -21.52 -14.84 -2.07
C GLY A 87 -20.99 -15.83 -1.03
N ILE A 88 -21.37 -17.12 -1.13
CA ILE A 88 -20.87 -18.19 -0.26
C ILE A 88 -19.36 -18.38 -0.48
N VAL A 89 -18.90 -18.38 -1.73
CA VAL A 89 -17.48 -18.53 -2.07
C VAL A 89 -16.65 -17.38 -1.46
N LEU A 90 -17.13 -16.14 -1.57
CA LEU A 90 -16.47 -14.98 -0.96
C LEU A 90 -16.46 -15.08 0.56
N HIS A 91 -17.56 -15.47 1.20
CA HIS A 91 -17.60 -15.70 2.64
C HIS A 91 -16.60 -16.77 3.10
N GLN A 92 -16.42 -17.82 2.30
CA GLN A 92 -15.43 -18.86 2.57
C GLN A 92 -13.98 -18.46 2.23
N THR A 93 -13.71 -17.17 2.04
CA THR A 93 -12.39 -16.64 1.79
C THR A 93 -11.71 -17.20 0.53
N LYS A 94 -12.52 -17.38 -0.52
CA LYS A 94 -12.10 -17.89 -1.82
C LYS A 94 -12.31 -16.84 -2.91
N ILE A 95 -11.72 -17.06 -4.08
CA ILE A 95 -11.90 -16.21 -5.26
C ILE A 95 -13.16 -16.69 -6.00
N ALA A 96 -14.10 -15.76 -6.21
CA ALA A 96 -15.27 -15.96 -7.05
C ALA A 96 -15.01 -15.32 -8.42
N GLU A 97 -14.77 -16.12 -9.43
CA GLU A 97 -14.66 -15.66 -10.82
C GLU A 97 -16.04 -15.48 -11.41
N MET A 98 -16.38 -14.25 -11.79
CA MET A 98 -17.65 -13.89 -12.42
C MET A 98 -17.41 -12.98 -13.61
N ARG A 99 -18.17 -13.17 -14.70
CA ARG A 99 -18.06 -12.34 -15.89
C ARG A 99 -18.58 -10.93 -15.65
N THR A 100 -18.12 -10.00 -16.46
CA THR A 100 -18.66 -8.63 -16.47
C THR A 100 -20.16 -8.67 -16.77
N GLY A 101 -20.95 -7.93 -15.99
CA GLY A 101 -22.41 -7.90 -16.13
C GLY A 101 -23.17 -8.94 -15.31
N GLU A 102 -22.51 -9.90 -14.65
CA GLU A 102 -23.18 -10.92 -13.82
C GLU A 102 -23.56 -10.42 -12.41
N GLY A 103 -23.39 -9.12 -12.14
CA GLY A 103 -23.86 -8.49 -10.91
C GLY A 103 -22.94 -8.71 -9.71
N LYS A 104 -21.61 -8.68 -9.89
CA LYS A 104 -20.61 -8.80 -8.81
C LYS A 104 -20.88 -7.86 -7.62
N THR A 105 -21.25 -6.61 -7.92
CA THR A 105 -21.57 -5.61 -6.88
C THR A 105 -22.73 -6.06 -5.99
N LEU A 106 -23.77 -6.66 -6.58
CA LEU A 106 -24.90 -7.21 -5.83
C LEU A 106 -24.50 -8.46 -5.04
N VAL A 107 -23.66 -9.34 -5.61
CA VAL A 107 -23.14 -10.53 -4.93
C VAL A 107 -22.39 -10.16 -3.64
N ALA A 108 -21.60 -9.10 -3.68
CA ALA A 108 -20.82 -8.65 -2.52
C ALA A 108 -21.70 -8.27 -1.32
N THR A 109 -22.96 -7.92 -1.55
CA THR A 109 -23.88 -7.55 -0.46
C THR A 109 -24.15 -8.71 0.51
N LEU A 110 -24.16 -9.94 0.01
CA LEU A 110 -24.47 -11.13 0.80
C LEU A 110 -23.39 -11.39 1.89
N PRO A 111 -22.12 -11.61 1.53
CA PRO A 111 -21.07 -11.81 2.53
C PRO A 111 -20.77 -10.54 3.34
N ALA A 112 -20.99 -9.34 2.77
CA ALA A 112 -20.82 -8.09 3.51
C ALA A 112 -21.85 -7.96 4.63
N TYR A 113 -23.12 -8.25 4.36
CA TYR A 113 -24.16 -8.29 5.39
C TYR A 113 -23.84 -9.31 6.49
N LEU A 114 -23.59 -10.56 6.11
CA LEU A 114 -23.29 -11.64 7.06
C LEU A 114 -22.12 -11.32 7.98
N ASN A 115 -21.01 -10.85 7.43
CA ASN A 115 -19.83 -10.52 8.23
C ASN A 115 -20.00 -9.17 8.97
N GLY A 116 -20.84 -8.26 8.48
CA GLY A 116 -21.24 -7.03 9.17
C GLY A 116 -22.01 -7.27 10.46
N LEU A 117 -22.70 -8.41 10.57
CA LEU A 117 -23.39 -8.81 11.81
C LEU A 117 -22.46 -8.91 13.02
N THR A 118 -21.18 -9.22 12.78
CA THR A 118 -20.18 -9.35 13.84
C THR A 118 -19.85 -8.04 14.55
N GLY A 119 -20.20 -6.88 13.95
CA GLY A 119 -19.87 -5.55 14.45
C GLY A 119 -18.37 -5.19 14.35
N ARG A 120 -17.52 -6.07 13.80
CA ARG A 120 -16.06 -5.88 13.71
C ARG A 120 -15.61 -5.09 12.50
N GLY A 121 -16.51 -4.83 11.55
CA GLY A 121 -16.26 -4.07 10.33
C GLY A 121 -15.89 -4.92 9.11
N VAL A 122 -16.50 -4.57 7.99
CA VAL A 122 -16.25 -5.18 6.68
C VAL A 122 -15.73 -4.12 5.74
N HIS A 123 -14.65 -4.41 5.02
CA HIS A 123 -14.08 -3.51 4.02
C HIS A 123 -14.40 -4.01 2.61
N LEU A 124 -15.01 -3.16 1.79
CA LEU A 124 -15.20 -3.39 0.36
C LEU A 124 -14.20 -2.52 -0.42
N ILE A 125 -13.27 -3.19 -1.08
CA ILE A 125 -12.11 -2.58 -1.71
C ILE A 125 -12.32 -2.56 -3.21
N THR A 126 -12.27 -1.36 -3.81
CA THR A 126 -12.39 -1.13 -5.25
C THR A 126 -11.13 -0.46 -5.83
N VAL A 127 -11.02 -0.42 -7.15
CA VAL A 127 -9.83 0.15 -7.83
C VAL A 127 -9.82 1.68 -7.85
N ASN A 128 -10.97 2.35 -7.72
CA ASN A 128 -11.03 3.81 -7.75
C ASN A 128 -12.15 4.38 -6.87
N ASP A 129 -12.07 5.67 -6.58
CA ASP A 129 -12.96 6.44 -5.73
C ASP A 129 -14.40 6.58 -6.29
N TYR A 130 -14.51 6.63 -7.62
CA TYR A 130 -15.81 6.65 -8.28
C TYR A 130 -16.59 5.36 -8.00
N LEU A 131 -15.96 4.20 -8.18
CA LEU A 131 -16.61 2.90 -7.90
C LEU A 131 -16.94 2.75 -6.42
N ALA A 132 -16.00 3.13 -5.52
CA ALA A 132 -16.25 3.08 -4.09
C ALA A 132 -17.49 3.89 -3.69
N THR A 133 -17.62 5.10 -4.22
CA THR A 133 -18.76 5.99 -3.95
C THR A 133 -20.04 5.50 -4.61
N ARG A 134 -19.96 5.10 -5.88
CA ARG A 134 -21.12 4.59 -6.64
C ARG A 134 -21.71 3.36 -5.97
N ASP A 135 -20.87 2.37 -5.65
CA ASP A 135 -21.34 1.08 -5.13
C ASP A 135 -21.85 1.21 -3.69
N ALA A 136 -21.21 2.04 -2.87
CA ALA A 136 -21.70 2.36 -1.55
C ALA A 136 -23.10 3.01 -1.59
N ASN A 137 -23.29 4.02 -2.46
CA ASN A 137 -24.58 4.69 -2.59
C ASN A 137 -25.65 3.80 -3.22
N TRP A 138 -25.27 2.90 -4.11
CA TRP A 138 -26.21 2.00 -4.77
C TRP A 138 -26.65 0.84 -3.88
N MET A 139 -25.70 0.20 -3.18
CA MET A 139 -25.99 -0.94 -2.29
C MET A 139 -26.35 -0.50 -0.86
N GLY A 140 -26.00 0.73 -0.48
CA GLY A 140 -26.26 1.31 0.85
C GLY A 140 -27.70 1.13 1.34
N PRO A 141 -28.72 1.43 0.52
CA PRO A 141 -30.12 1.25 0.91
C PRO A 141 -30.47 -0.16 1.41
N LEU A 142 -29.83 -1.21 0.89
CA LEU A 142 -30.02 -2.59 1.37
C LEU A 142 -29.48 -2.77 2.79
N TYR A 143 -28.26 -2.27 3.04
CA TYR A 143 -27.61 -2.41 4.35
C TYR A 143 -28.32 -1.56 5.41
N GLU A 144 -28.64 -0.32 5.07
CA GLU A 144 -29.36 0.62 5.95
C GLU A 144 -30.76 0.11 6.31
N PHE A 145 -31.47 -0.47 5.32
CA PHE A 145 -32.75 -1.12 5.57
C PHE A 145 -32.61 -2.25 6.60
N LEU A 146 -31.54 -3.02 6.55
CA LEU A 146 -31.25 -4.08 7.51
C LEU A 146 -30.59 -3.58 8.80
N GLY A 147 -30.46 -2.26 8.99
CA GLY A 147 -29.91 -1.66 10.20
C GLY A 147 -28.40 -1.69 10.34
N LEU A 148 -27.66 -1.87 9.23
CA LEU A 148 -26.21 -1.71 9.18
C LEU A 148 -25.83 -0.31 8.69
N THR A 149 -24.70 0.19 9.17
CA THR A 149 -24.13 1.48 8.77
C THR A 149 -23.13 1.32 7.64
N VAL A 150 -23.10 2.32 6.73
CA VAL A 150 -22.18 2.34 5.58
C VAL A 150 -21.31 3.57 5.64
N GLY A 151 -19.98 3.37 5.50
CA GLY A 151 -18.99 4.42 5.41
C GLY A 151 -18.26 4.39 4.05
N ILE A 152 -17.74 5.54 3.62
CA ILE A 152 -17.01 5.69 2.37
C ILE A 152 -15.67 6.37 2.66
N VAL A 153 -14.57 5.76 2.21
CA VAL A 153 -13.22 6.29 2.36
C VAL A 153 -12.64 6.60 0.99
N VAL A 154 -12.48 7.89 0.71
CA VAL A 154 -11.97 8.41 -0.57
C VAL A 154 -10.88 9.47 -0.35
N PRO A 155 -10.05 9.77 -1.38
CA PRO A 155 -9.00 10.77 -1.29
C PRO A 155 -9.52 12.15 -0.87
N GLY A 156 -8.72 12.87 -0.06
CA GLY A 156 -9.01 14.25 0.33
C GLY A 156 -9.91 14.42 1.55
N GLN A 157 -10.44 13.35 2.13
CA GLN A 157 -11.19 13.42 3.37
C GLN A 157 -10.32 13.76 4.58
N GLY A 158 -10.87 14.54 5.51
CA GLY A 158 -10.23 14.86 6.79
C GLY A 158 -10.18 13.65 7.75
N PRO A 159 -9.30 13.71 8.77
CA PRO A 159 -9.13 12.61 9.73
C PRO A 159 -10.40 12.17 10.43
N ASP A 160 -11.25 13.13 10.83
CA ASP A 160 -12.48 12.83 11.58
C ASP A 160 -13.51 12.11 10.69
N VAL A 161 -13.65 12.55 9.44
CA VAL A 161 -14.57 11.92 8.48
C VAL A 161 -14.14 10.47 8.20
N LYS A 162 -12.84 10.24 8.05
CA LYS A 162 -12.33 8.88 7.86
C LYS A 162 -12.56 7.99 9.08
N ARG A 163 -12.30 8.50 10.28
CA ARG A 163 -12.56 7.74 11.52
C ARG A 163 -14.04 7.32 11.63
N GLU A 164 -14.96 8.22 11.34
CA GLU A 164 -16.38 7.88 11.34
C GLU A 164 -16.73 6.85 10.24
N ALA A 165 -16.16 6.98 9.03
CA ALA A 165 -16.36 6.01 7.97
C ALA A 165 -15.83 4.60 8.34
N TYR A 166 -14.71 4.51 9.06
CA TYR A 166 -14.19 3.23 9.55
C TYR A 166 -14.94 2.65 10.74
N LYS A 167 -15.75 3.44 11.45
CA LYS A 167 -16.65 2.93 12.51
C LYS A 167 -17.89 2.24 11.97
N ALA A 168 -18.24 2.49 10.71
CA ALA A 168 -19.39 1.86 10.07
C ALA A 168 -19.25 0.33 10.02
N ASP A 169 -20.37 -0.39 9.96
CA ASP A 169 -20.37 -1.86 9.83
C ASP A 169 -19.75 -2.28 8.51
N ILE A 170 -19.95 -1.50 7.46
CA ILE A 170 -19.43 -1.73 6.12
C ILE A 170 -18.74 -0.45 5.63
N THR A 171 -17.48 -0.56 5.21
CA THR A 171 -16.69 0.58 4.69
C THR A 171 -16.23 0.30 3.26
N TYR A 172 -16.71 1.12 2.33
CA TYR A 172 -16.25 1.13 0.94
C TYR A 172 -15.03 2.06 0.79
N GLY A 173 -14.08 1.68 -0.03
CA GLY A 173 -12.92 2.54 -0.32
C GLY A 173 -12.00 1.94 -1.37
N THR A 174 -10.96 2.71 -1.73
CA THR A 174 -9.96 2.23 -2.66
C THR A 174 -8.83 1.47 -1.95
N ASN A 175 -8.19 0.54 -2.66
CA ASN A 175 -6.99 -0.16 -2.18
C ASN A 175 -5.93 0.81 -1.65
N ASN A 176 -5.72 1.93 -2.35
CA ASN A 176 -4.72 2.93 -1.98
C ASN A 176 -5.08 3.63 -0.65
N GLU A 177 -6.34 4.02 -0.46
CA GLU A 177 -6.76 4.70 0.78
C GLU A 177 -6.67 3.77 1.98
N PHE A 178 -7.17 2.53 1.89
CA PHE A 178 -7.02 1.54 2.95
C PHE A 178 -5.54 1.30 3.29
N GLY A 179 -4.69 1.17 2.27
CA GLY A 179 -3.27 0.95 2.46
C GLY A 179 -2.54 2.17 3.06
N PHE A 180 -2.86 3.39 2.61
CA PHE A 180 -2.28 4.61 3.17
C PHE A 180 -2.74 4.85 4.60
N ASP A 181 -4.01 4.60 4.91
CA ASP A 181 -4.52 4.76 6.27
C ASP A 181 -3.93 3.71 7.21
N TYR A 182 -3.74 2.45 6.75
CA TYR A 182 -2.99 1.43 7.49
C TYR A 182 -1.55 1.87 7.79
N LEU A 183 -0.85 2.44 6.82
CA LEU A 183 0.50 2.96 7.04
C LEU A 183 0.52 4.13 8.04
N ARG A 184 -0.46 5.04 7.98
CA ARG A 184 -0.60 6.15 8.94
C ARG A 184 -0.86 5.63 10.35
N ASP A 185 -1.74 4.64 10.49
CA ASP A 185 -2.07 4.02 11.77
C ASP A 185 -0.87 3.34 12.44
N ASN A 186 0.02 2.75 11.62
CA ASN A 186 1.29 2.18 12.12
C ASN A 186 2.31 3.24 12.54
N MET A 187 2.09 4.51 12.19
CA MET A 187 2.94 5.64 12.58
C MET A 187 2.31 6.50 13.67
N ALA A 188 1.07 6.20 14.08
CA ALA A 188 0.35 6.92 15.11
C ALA A 188 1.02 6.73 16.49
N PHE A 189 1.20 7.82 17.22
CA PHE A 189 1.75 7.79 18.58
C PHE A 189 0.68 7.50 19.64
N ARG A 190 -0.59 7.78 19.34
CA ARG A 190 -1.74 7.58 20.22
C ARG A 190 -2.78 6.70 19.54
N LEU A 191 -3.53 5.93 20.31
CA LEU A 191 -4.61 5.09 19.78
C LEU A 191 -5.74 5.92 19.14
N GLU A 192 -6.03 7.08 19.70
CA GLU A 192 -7.03 8.03 19.20
C GLU A 192 -6.70 8.63 17.82
N ASP A 193 -5.42 8.62 17.43
CA ASP A 193 -4.96 9.10 16.13
C ASP A 193 -5.17 8.07 15.01
N LYS A 194 -5.50 6.82 15.35
CA LYS A 194 -5.77 5.77 14.37
C LYS A 194 -7.11 5.98 13.66
N PHE A 195 -7.15 5.61 12.40
CA PHE A 195 -8.34 5.64 11.58
C PHE A 195 -9.08 4.31 11.60
N GLN A 196 -8.34 3.23 11.36
CA GLN A 196 -8.90 1.90 11.19
C GLN A 196 -9.10 1.19 12.53
N ARG A 197 -10.13 0.37 12.58
CA ARG A 197 -10.33 -0.63 13.63
C ARG A 197 -9.49 -1.88 13.35
N GLU A 198 -9.76 -2.95 14.09
CA GLU A 198 -9.22 -4.27 13.78
C GLU A 198 -9.64 -4.71 12.36
N LEU A 199 -8.69 -5.32 11.64
CA LEU A 199 -8.95 -5.86 10.31
C LEU A 199 -9.66 -7.21 10.46
N HIS A 200 -10.94 -7.25 10.14
CA HIS A 200 -11.77 -8.45 10.31
C HIS A 200 -12.05 -9.16 9.00
N PHE A 201 -12.75 -8.51 8.08
CA PHE A 201 -13.14 -9.11 6.80
C PHE A 201 -13.03 -8.08 5.68
N ALA A 202 -12.57 -8.53 4.51
CA ALA A 202 -12.48 -7.69 3.32
C ALA A 202 -12.93 -8.44 2.07
N ILE A 203 -13.61 -7.72 1.20
CA ILE A 203 -13.92 -8.16 -0.17
C ILE A 203 -13.13 -7.26 -1.10
N VAL A 204 -12.32 -7.84 -1.97
CA VAL A 204 -11.54 -7.12 -2.96
C VAL A 204 -12.18 -7.33 -4.32
N ASP A 205 -12.73 -6.26 -4.90
CA ASP A 205 -13.22 -6.29 -6.28
C ASP A 205 -12.08 -6.04 -7.26
N GLU A 206 -12.15 -6.63 -8.46
CA GLU A 206 -11.10 -6.54 -9.48
C GLU A 206 -9.70 -6.94 -8.93
N VAL A 207 -9.66 -8.09 -8.28
CA VAL A 207 -8.49 -8.60 -7.56
C VAL A 207 -7.24 -8.77 -8.44
N ASP A 208 -7.39 -9.05 -9.71
CA ASP A 208 -6.33 -9.12 -10.72
C ASP A 208 -5.67 -7.75 -10.92
N SER A 209 -6.46 -6.69 -11.04
CA SER A 209 -5.95 -5.32 -11.13
C SER A 209 -5.21 -4.92 -9.85
N ILE A 210 -5.82 -5.13 -8.68
CA ILE A 210 -5.30 -4.66 -7.40
C ILE A 210 -4.08 -5.48 -6.93
N LEU A 211 -4.18 -6.81 -6.98
CA LEU A 211 -3.17 -7.69 -6.37
C LEU A 211 -2.10 -8.19 -7.34
N ILE A 212 -2.28 -8.00 -8.65
CA ILE A 212 -1.33 -8.41 -9.68
C ILE A 212 -0.76 -7.19 -10.40
N ASP A 213 -1.60 -6.41 -11.11
CA ASP A 213 -1.11 -5.33 -11.97
C ASP A 213 -0.51 -4.17 -11.17
N GLU A 214 -1.19 -3.72 -10.12
CA GLU A 214 -0.72 -2.63 -9.25
C GLU A 214 0.20 -3.09 -8.11
N ALA A 215 0.38 -4.40 -7.90
CA ALA A 215 1.14 -4.95 -6.77
C ALA A 215 2.61 -4.50 -6.72
N ARG A 216 3.18 -4.07 -7.85
CA ARG A 216 4.55 -3.56 -7.94
C ARG A 216 4.70 -2.10 -7.51
N THR A 217 3.61 -1.36 -7.39
CA THR A 217 3.64 0.04 -6.99
C THR A 217 3.63 0.16 -5.46
N PRO A 218 4.76 0.54 -4.82
CA PRO A 218 4.80 0.63 -3.37
C PRO A 218 3.99 1.83 -2.89
N LEU A 219 3.21 1.65 -1.84
CA LEU A 219 2.57 2.75 -1.13
C LEU A 219 3.60 3.43 -0.23
N ILE A 220 3.80 4.73 -0.41
CA ILE A 220 4.84 5.47 0.26
C ILE A 220 4.30 6.75 0.89
N ILE A 221 4.45 6.86 2.22
CA ILE A 221 4.16 8.09 2.95
C ILE A 221 5.46 8.89 3.10
N SER A 222 5.40 10.17 2.76
CA SER A 222 6.53 11.08 2.89
C SER A 222 6.14 12.35 3.64
N GLY A 223 6.93 12.72 4.64
CA GLY A 223 6.78 13.97 5.38
C GLY A 223 7.58 15.14 4.79
N ALA A 224 7.23 16.37 5.16
CA ALA A 224 8.04 17.53 4.83
C ALA A 224 9.28 17.56 5.76
N VAL A 225 10.47 17.61 5.19
CA VAL A 225 11.70 17.89 5.94
C VAL A 225 11.92 19.39 5.94
N LYS A 226 11.82 19.99 7.12
CA LYS A 226 12.24 21.37 7.32
C LYS A 226 13.78 21.43 7.20
N ASP A 227 14.32 22.38 6.44
CA ASP A 227 15.73 22.76 6.37
C ASP A 227 16.74 21.90 5.58
N SER A 228 16.37 20.87 4.86
CA SER A 228 17.32 20.12 4.03
C SER A 228 17.96 20.94 2.88
N GLY A 229 17.34 22.06 2.52
CA GLY A 229 17.79 22.84 1.37
C GLY A 229 19.15 23.51 1.51
N LYS A 230 19.46 24.08 2.65
CA LYS A 230 20.74 24.74 2.93
C LYS A 230 21.87 23.70 3.04
N ARG A 231 21.62 22.59 3.73
CA ARG A 231 22.58 21.48 3.86
C ARG A 231 23.01 20.93 2.49
N TYR A 232 22.07 20.62 1.60
CA TYR A 232 22.41 20.14 0.25
C TYR A 232 23.23 21.15 -0.55
N THR A 233 23.00 22.46 -0.38
CA THR A 233 23.77 23.48 -1.06
C THR A 233 25.20 23.55 -0.49
N ALA A 234 25.35 23.48 0.81
CA ALA A 234 26.64 23.49 1.46
C ALA A 234 27.49 22.28 1.08
N ILE A 235 26.92 21.06 1.13
CA ILE A 235 27.60 19.82 0.76
C ILE A 235 27.97 19.83 -0.74
N ASN A 236 27.05 20.24 -1.61
CA ASN A 236 27.33 20.32 -3.05
C ASN A 236 28.49 21.27 -3.40
N ALA A 237 28.71 22.31 -2.60
CA ALA A 237 29.82 23.23 -2.76
C ALA A 237 31.18 22.65 -2.31
N LEU A 238 31.18 21.55 -1.53
CA LEU A 238 32.40 20.89 -1.07
C LEU A 238 32.95 19.89 -2.12
N VAL A 239 32.06 19.26 -2.89
CA VAL A 239 32.42 18.19 -3.83
C VAL A 239 33.50 18.61 -4.85
N PRO A 240 33.49 19.82 -5.43
CA PRO A 240 34.54 20.22 -6.39
C PRO A 240 35.95 20.38 -5.77
N SER A 241 36.07 20.40 -4.43
CA SER A 241 37.38 20.49 -3.75
C SER A 241 38.01 19.11 -3.52
N LEU A 242 37.27 18.02 -3.83
CA LEU A 242 37.76 16.67 -3.72
C LEU A 242 38.37 16.20 -5.04
N LYS A 243 39.50 15.48 -4.97
CA LYS A 243 40.22 14.92 -6.13
C LYS A 243 39.76 13.50 -6.39
N LYS A 244 39.47 13.19 -7.66
CA LYS A 244 39.24 11.82 -8.11
C LYS A 244 40.54 11.05 -8.13
N GLY A 245 40.61 9.91 -7.46
CA GLY A 245 41.70 8.95 -7.55
C GLY A 245 41.56 8.04 -8.77
N GLU A 246 42.66 7.56 -9.33
CA GLU A 246 42.63 6.59 -10.38
C GLU A 246 42.64 5.17 -9.80
N LYS A 247 41.70 4.34 -10.25
CA LYS A 247 41.63 2.93 -9.88
C LYS A 247 42.69 2.16 -10.70
N GLY A 248 43.81 1.80 -10.10
CA GLY A 248 44.64 0.75 -10.68
C GLY A 248 43.82 -0.56 -10.80
N ALA A 249 44.07 -1.35 -11.85
CA ALA A 249 43.21 -2.46 -12.28
C ALA A 249 42.65 -3.35 -11.16
N GLU A 250 41.34 -3.56 -11.20
CA GLU A 250 40.49 -4.67 -10.70
C GLU A 250 40.54 -5.13 -9.22
N LYS A 251 41.39 -4.61 -8.33
CA LYS A 251 41.43 -5.04 -6.92
C LYS A 251 40.63 -4.14 -5.99
N SER A 252 39.93 -4.73 -5.01
CA SER A 252 39.22 -3.97 -3.96
C SER A 252 40.20 -3.31 -2.98
N GLN A 253 39.76 -2.26 -2.27
CA GLN A 253 40.61 -1.56 -1.29
C GLN A 253 41.10 -2.51 -0.18
N LEU A 254 40.29 -3.51 0.17
CA LEU A 254 40.65 -4.52 1.18
C LEU A 254 41.73 -5.47 0.71
N GLU A 255 41.70 -5.90 -0.58
CA GLU A 255 42.68 -6.77 -1.17
C GLU A 255 44.03 -6.06 -1.31
N ARG A 256 44.05 -4.76 -1.61
CA ARG A 256 45.28 -3.95 -1.68
C ARG A 256 45.94 -3.75 -0.32
N ARG A 257 45.15 -3.50 0.75
CA ARG A 257 45.66 -3.44 2.14
C ARG A 257 46.32 -4.74 2.58
N ILE A 258 45.77 -5.89 2.14
CA ILE A 258 46.36 -7.20 2.45
C ILE A 258 47.67 -7.43 1.70
N GLU A 259 47.81 -6.89 0.48
CA GLU A 259 48.97 -7.06 -0.38
C GLU A 259 50.05 -5.97 -0.18
N GLY A 260 49.82 -4.93 0.63
CA GLY A 260 50.78 -3.87 0.92
C GLY A 260 51.05 -2.93 -0.27
N GLU A 261 50.05 -2.78 -1.18
CA GLU A 261 50.16 -1.84 -2.30
C GLU A 261 49.90 -0.40 -1.83
N ASP A 262 50.65 0.55 -2.39
CA ASP A 262 50.68 1.98 -2.00
C ASP A 262 49.30 2.68 -2.03
N GLU A 263 49.18 3.71 -1.19
CA GLU A 263 47.99 4.56 -1.03
C GLU A 263 47.52 5.12 -2.39
N ILE A 264 46.21 5.05 -2.60
CA ILE A 264 45.59 5.62 -3.79
C ILE A 264 45.67 7.15 -3.70
N ASP A 265 46.36 7.77 -4.66
CA ASP A 265 46.40 9.23 -4.77
C ASP A 265 45.03 9.78 -5.19
N GLY A 266 44.25 10.21 -4.23
CA GLY A 266 42.93 10.82 -4.45
C GLY A 266 41.97 10.66 -3.27
N ASP A 267 41.02 11.55 -3.23
CA ASP A 267 40.05 11.62 -2.11
C ASP A 267 38.89 10.62 -2.27
N PHE A 268 38.62 10.13 -3.51
CA PHE A 268 37.55 9.15 -3.77
C PHE A 268 37.78 8.37 -5.05
N ILE A 269 37.24 7.17 -5.14
CA ILE A 269 37.28 6.26 -6.28
C ILE A 269 35.87 6.08 -6.85
N ILE A 270 35.81 5.90 -8.19
CA ILE A 270 34.55 5.62 -8.87
C ILE A 270 34.62 4.18 -9.40
N ASP A 271 33.64 3.39 -9.02
CA ASP A 271 33.34 2.12 -9.65
C ASP A 271 32.20 2.31 -10.66
N GLU A 272 32.56 2.36 -11.94
CA GLU A 272 31.58 2.55 -13.01
C GLU A 272 30.66 1.32 -13.20
N LYS A 273 31.18 0.10 -12.90
CA LYS A 273 30.42 -1.15 -13.04
C LYS A 273 29.30 -1.24 -12.00
N SER A 274 29.62 -0.99 -10.72
CA SER A 274 28.66 -0.98 -9.62
C SER A 274 27.91 0.36 -9.48
N ARG A 275 28.34 1.40 -10.23
CA ARG A 275 27.86 2.78 -10.09
C ARG A 275 27.94 3.31 -8.67
N GLN A 276 29.04 3.01 -7.99
CA GLN A 276 29.33 3.46 -6.65
C GLN A 276 30.49 4.44 -6.60
N VAL A 277 30.52 5.28 -5.57
CA VAL A 277 31.62 6.17 -5.26
C VAL A 277 32.03 5.88 -3.84
N GLU A 278 33.29 5.54 -3.63
CA GLU A 278 33.88 5.23 -2.35
C GLU A 278 34.91 6.29 -2.00
N LEU A 279 34.86 6.80 -0.76
CA LEU A 279 35.90 7.69 -0.24
C LEU A 279 37.12 6.88 0.15
N THR A 280 38.31 7.41 -0.10
CA THR A 280 39.57 6.89 0.44
C THR A 280 39.77 7.36 1.88
N ASP A 281 40.72 6.79 2.61
CA ASP A 281 41.02 7.23 3.99
C ASP A 281 41.41 8.73 4.04
N GLN A 282 42.22 9.20 3.09
CA GLN A 282 42.51 10.63 2.91
C GLN A 282 41.24 11.45 2.61
N GLY A 283 40.36 10.91 1.78
CA GLY A 283 39.09 11.55 1.44
C GLY A 283 38.15 11.67 2.62
N HIS A 284 38.18 10.70 3.53
CA HIS A 284 37.41 10.78 4.77
C HIS A 284 37.89 11.91 5.67
N GLU A 285 39.18 11.95 5.98
CA GLU A 285 39.77 13.01 6.82
C GLU A 285 39.50 14.39 6.22
N LYS A 286 39.69 14.52 4.91
CA LYS A 286 39.48 15.79 4.22
C LYS A 286 38.02 16.24 4.22
N ILE A 287 37.05 15.34 3.96
CA ILE A 287 35.63 15.69 3.96
C ILE A 287 35.13 16.04 5.36
N GLU A 288 35.60 15.34 6.40
CA GLU A 288 35.28 15.66 7.79
C GLU A 288 35.77 17.04 8.15
N GLY A 289 37.03 17.38 7.86
CA GLY A 289 37.58 18.72 8.07
C GLY A 289 36.79 19.81 7.32
N LEU A 290 36.37 19.55 6.08
CA LEU A 290 35.53 20.46 5.32
C LEU A 290 34.12 20.62 5.91
N LEU A 291 33.53 19.53 6.42
CA LEU A 291 32.21 19.57 7.09
C LEU A 291 32.26 20.33 8.41
N VAL A 292 33.32 20.14 9.22
CA VAL A 292 33.57 20.88 10.45
C VAL A 292 33.73 22.38 10.16
N SER A 293 34.56 22.75 9.17
CA SER A 293 34.76 24.14 8.75
C SER A 293 33.48 24.86 8.32
N ARG A 294 32.47 24.11 7.89
CA ARG A 294 31.14 24.63 7.48
C ARG A 294 30.09 24.52 8.57
N GLY A 295 30.44 24.02 9.76
CA GLY A 295 29.53 23.85 10.90
C GLY A 295 28.43 22.78 10.61
N LEU A 296 28.72 21.81 9.76
CA LEU A 296 27.82 20.69 9.43
C LEU A 296 28.11 19.43 10.26
N LEU A 297 29.35 19.35 10.81
CA LEU A 297 29.82 18.31 11.72
C LEU A 297 30.47 18.99 12.91
N GLN A 298 30.40 18.44 14.11
CA GLN A 298 31.12 18.96 15.27
C GLN A 298 32.57 18.46 15.28
N GLU A 299 33.46 19.21 15.87
CA GLU A 299 34.87 18.84 15.99
C GLU A 299 35.01 17.58 16.88
N GLY A 300 35.64 16.54 16.36
CA GLY A 300 35.78 15.25 17.02
C GLY A 300 34.62 14.28 16.84
N GLU A 301 33.57 14.63 16.06
CA GLU A 301 32.53 13.69 15.67
C GLU A 301 32.93 12.93 14.40
N ASP A 302 32.72 11.61 14.43
CA ASP A 302 32.89 10.71 13.29
C ASP A 302 31.68 10.80 12.33
N LEU A 303 31.97 10.90 11.05
CA LEU A 303 30.97 10.90 9.97
C LEU A 303 30.15 9.59 9.91
N TYR A 304 30.74 8.49 10.38
CA TYR A 304 30.08 7.16 10.44
C TYR A 304 29.26 6.93 11.71
N ALA A 305 29.27 7.85 12.67
CA ALA A 305 28.41 7.74 13.84
C ALA A 305 26.93 7.67 13.44
N ALA A 306 26.13 6.91 14.18
CA ALA A 306 24.70 6.68 13.87
C ALA A 306 23.91 8.00 13.73
N THR A 307 24.29 9.05 14.45
CA THR A 307 23.72 10.40 14.37
C THR A 307 24.02 11.09 13.05
N ASN A 308 25.14 10.77 12.41
CA ASN A 308 25.68 11.43 11.22
C ASN A 308 25.47 10.66 9.91
N LEU A 309 24.87 9.45 9.96
CA LEU A 309 24.57 8.63 8.77
C LEU A 309 23.80 9.39 7.67
N SER A 310 22.90 10.30 8.08
CA SER A 310 22.18 11.15 7.12
C SER A 310 23.12 12.12 6.39
N LEU A 311 24.15 12.61 7.05
CA LEU A 311 25.16 13.51 6.48
C LEU A 311 26.08 12.75 5.54
N LEU A 312 26.58 11.57 5.95
CA LEU A 312 27.35 10.65 5.09
C LEU A 312 26.60 10.32 3.79
N HIS A 313 25.34 9.95 3.92
CA HIS A 313 24.49 9.66 2.77
C HIS A 313 24.34 10.87 1.83
N GLN A 314 24.24 12.09 2.36
CA GLN A 314 24.17 13.31 1.56
C GLN A 314 25.49 13.59 0.82
N VAL A 315 26.64 13.35 1.46
CA VAL A 315 27.97 13.47 0.84
C VAL A 315 28.12 12.47 -0.31
N GLN A 316 27.85 11.20 -0.08
CA GLN A 316 27.90 10.16 -1.12
C GLN A 316 26.97 10.47 -2.29
N SER A 317 25.75 10.93 -2.00
CA SER A 317 24.80 11.32 -3.04
C SER A 317 25.27 12.54 -3.84
N ALA A 318 26.00 13.46 -3.21
CA ALA A 318 26.57 14.62 -3.89
C ALA A 318 27.72 14.22 -4.83
N LEU A 319 28.61 13.34 -4.37
CA LEU A 319 29.67 12.77 -5.19
C LEU A 319 29.09 12.04 -6.41
N ARG A 320 28.12 11.17 -6.22
CA ARG A 320 27.43 10.46 -7.31
C ARG A 320 26.75 11.43 -8.30
N ALA A 321 26.10 12.49 -7.80
CA ALA A 321 25.46 13.48 -8.64
C ALA A 321 26.45 14.26 -9.51
N HIS A 322 27.69 14.43 -9.05
CA HIS A 322 28.74 15.13 -9.80
C HIS A 322 29.45 14.24 -10.82
N TYR A 323 29.69 12.98 -10.50
CA TYR A 323 30.62 12.14 -11.23
C TYR A 323 29.99 10.96 -11.97
N LEU A 324 28.82 10.47 -11.54
CA LEU A 324 28.13 9.33 -12.16
C LEU A 324 26.93 9.70 -13.02
N PHE A 325 26.39 10.93 -12.89
CA PHE A 325 25.22 11.34 -13.64
C PHE A 325 25.56 12.47 -14.61
N HIS A 326 25.49 12.17 -15.91
CA HIS A 326 25.80 13.10 -16.99
C HIS A 326 24.52 13.56 -17.66
N ARG A 327 24.50 14.84 -18.05
CA ARG A 327 23.41 15.41 -18.81
C ARG A 327 23.39 14.82 -20.22
N GLU A 328 22.19 14.57 -20.74
CA GLU A 328 21.90 13.96 -22.05
C GLU A 328 22.24 12.46 -22.12
N VAL A 329 22.79 11.88 -21.04
CA VAL A 329 23.04 10.43 -20.89
C VAL A 329 22.06 9.84 -19.89
N GLU A 330 22.13 10.24 -18.61
CA GLU A 330 21.25 9.75 -17.56
C GLU A 330 20.02 10.65 -17.35
N TYR A 331 20.13 11.94 -17.64
CA TYR A 331 19.00 12.87 -17.45
C TYR A 331 18.99 14.00 -18.48
N ILE A 332 17.78 14.52 -18.75
CA ILE A 332 17.58 15.73 -19.55
C ILE A 332 16.95 16.84 -18.72
N VAL A 333 17.24 18.09 -19.10
CA VAL A 333 16.61 19.27 -18.51
C VAL A 333 15.76 19.96 -19.56
N ARG A 334 14.43 19.92 -19.41
CA ARG A 334 13.48 20.63 -20.26
C ARG A 334 12.90 21.82 -19.49
N ILE A 335 13.15 23.01 -19.98
CA ILE A 335 12.69 24.32 -19.46
C ILE A 335 13.00 24.49 -17.97
N THR A 336 12.36 23.81 -17.04
CA THR A 336 12.60 23.89 -15.58
C THR A 336 12.49 22.52 -14.91
N ARG A 337 12.29 21.46 -15.69
CA ARG A 337 12.11 20.10 -15.15
C ARG A 337 13.29 19.23 -15.55
N LEU A 338 13.79 18.48 -14.57
CA LEU A 338 14.76 17.42 -14.78
C LEU A 338 13.96 16.12 -14.94
N SER A 339 14.20 15.41 -16.05
CA SER A 339 13.62 14.10 -16.34
C SER A 339 14.74 13.09 -16.55
N TRP A 340 14.61 11.92 -15.98
CA TRP A 340 15.54 10.82 -16.15
C TRP A 340 15.31 10.14 -17.51
N LEU A 341 16.36 9.73 -18.20
CA LEU A 341 16.33 9.11 -19.52
C LEU A 341 16.37 7.57 -19.46
N MET A 342 16.87 7.01 -18.37
CA MET A 342 17.02 5.56 -18.24
C MET A 342 16.16 5.00 -17.10
N ASN A 343 15.72 3.76 -17.29
CA ASN A 343 15.29 2.92 -16.18
C ASN A 343 16.49 2.69 -15.28
N ILE A 344 16.55 3.41 -14.17
CA ILE A 344 17.60 3.25 -13.18
C ILE A 344 17.46 1.84 -12.60
N PRO A 345 18.52 1.01 -12.56
CA PRO A 345 18.44 -0.34 -12.04
C PRO A 345 17.80 -0.37 -10.66
N ASP A 346 17.00 -1.40 -10.36
CA ASP A 346 16.26 -1.58 -9.10
C ASP A 346 17.14 -1.44 -7.84
N ALA A 347 18.44 -1.69 -7.95
CA ALA A 347 19.41 -1.50 -6.87
C ALA A 347 19.56 -0.02 -6.44
N LEU A 348 19.36 0.94 -7.36
CA LEU A 348 19.37 2.39 -7.08
C LEU A 348 18.00 2.92 -6.63
N CYS A 349 16.94 2.17 -6.94
CA CYS A 349 15.58 2.46 -6.49
C CYS A 349 15.26 1.86 -5.11
N ARG A 350 16.11 0.97 -4.57
CA ARG A 350 15.88 0.36 -3.25
C ARG A 350 15.72 1.40 -2.14
N ASP A 351 16.40 2.54 -2.29
CA ASP A 351 16.20 3.69 -1.42
C ASP A 351 15.73 4.87 -2.28
N GLY A 352 14.43 5.03 -2.48
CA GLY A 352 13.85 6.16 -3.22
C GLY A 352 14.30 7.55 -2.70
N VAL A 353 14.98 7.60 -1.55
CA VAL A 353 15.73 8.71 -0.99
C VAL A 353 16.90 9.10 -1.88
N TYR A 354 17.69 8.14 -2.38
CA TYR A 354 18.88 8.39 -3.22
C TYR A 354 18.52 9.16 -4.49
N LEU A 355 17.53 8.69 -5.22
CA LEU A 355 17.11 9.33 -6.46
C LEU A 355 16.64 10.76 -6.26
N LYS A 356 15.91 11.03 -5.17
CA LYS A 356 15.45 12.39 -4.84
C LYS A 356 16.59 13.31 -4.40
N VAL A 357 17.56 12.79 -3.64
CA VAL A 357 18.73 13.56 -3.23
C VAL A 357 19.58 13.89 -4.45
N CYS A 358 19.91 12.92 -5.30
CA CYS A 358 20.62 13.14 -6.55
C CYS A 358 19.89 14.14 -7.47
N THR A 359 18.57 13.99 -7.63
CA THR A 359 17.75 14.93 -8.40
C THR A 359 17.83 16.36 -7.84
N ARG A 360 17.85 16.55 -6.53
CA ARG A 360 17.99 17.87 -5.90
C ARG A 360 19.38 18.46 -6.13
N LEU A 361 20.42 17.65 -6.01
CA LEU A 361 21.80 18.07 -6.21
C LEU A 361 22.07 18.43 -7.66
N LEU A 362 21.60 17.63 -8.61
CA LEU A 362 21.69 17.92 -10.05
C LEU A 362 20.94 19.22 -10.43
N LYS A 363 19.78 19.47 -9.85
CA LYS A 363 19.07 20.73 -10.05
C LYS A 363 19.86 21.93 -9.50
N ARG A 364 20.59 21.79 -8.41
CA ARG A 364 21.38 22.85 -7.79
C ARG A 364 22.73 23.10 -8.47
N ARG A 365 23.37 22.04 -9.03
CA ARG A 365 24.61 22.16 -9.82
C ARG A 365 24.50 23.21 -10.94
N LYS A 366 23.29 23.49 -11.44
CA LYS A 366 23.04 24.45 -12.53
C LYS A 366 22.29 25.72 -12.11
N ALA A 367 22.32 26.13 -10.84
CA ALA A 367 21.75 27.40 -10.33
C ALA A 367 20.27 27.66 -10.70
N TYR A 368 19.41 26.63 -10.75
CA TYR A 368 17.99 26.82 -10.93
C TYR A 368 17.30 27.19 -9.61
N ARG A 369 16.61 28.36 -9.58
CA ARG A 369 15.75 28.76 -8.46
C ARG A 369 14.62 27.76 -8.27
N PHE A 370 14.59 27.09 -7.13
CA PHE A 370 13.58 26.08 -6.81
C PHE A 370 12.79 26.46 -5.55
N ARG A 371 11.45 26.54 -5.68
CA ARG A 371 10.55 26.53 -4.53
C ARG A 371 10.39 25.07 -4.10
N MET A 372 10.99 24.71 -2.96
CA MET A 372 10.97 23.33 -2.49
C MET A 372 9.73 23.01 -1.66
N LYS A 373 9.06 21.93 -2.03
CA LYS A 373 8.36 21.04 -1.08
C LYS A 373 9.27 19.83 -0.85
N ALA A 374 10.00 19.83 0.23
CA ALA A 374 10.79 18.68 0.66
C ALA A 374 9.86 17.65 1.32
N ARG A 375 9.96 16.38 0.93
CA ARG A 375 9.19 15.29 1.50
C ARG A 375 10.14 14.19 1.97
N LEU A 376 9.98 13.72 3.17
CA LEU A 376 10.70 12.58 3.74
C LEU A 376 9.96 11.29 3.38
N TRP A 377 10.71 10.28 3.03
CA TRP A 377 10.22 8.96 2.71
C TRP A 377 10.45 8.04 3.90
N LEU A 378 9.43 7.32 4.32
CA LEU A 378 9.58 6.13 5.14
C LEU A 378 9.30 4.93 4.22
N PRO A 379 10.35 4.26 3.71
CA PRO A 379 10.14 3.05 2.93
C PRO A 379 9.74 1.93 3.90
N ARG A 380 8.51 1.43 3.79
CA ARG A 380 8.25 0.06 4.21
C ARG A 380 8.04 -0.77 2.97
N PRO A 381 8.68 -1.95 2.88
CA PRO A 381 8.55 -2.81 1.71
C PRO A 381 7.11 -3.28 1.58
N SER A 382 6.66 -3.44 0.34
CA SER A 382 5.38 -4.02 -0.07
C SER A 382 5.04 -5.36 0.64
N ARG A 383 6.06 -6.04 1.20
CA ARG A 383 5.89 -7.22 2.06
C ARG A 383 5.02 -6.97 3.29
N THR A 384 4.96 -5.74 3.84
CA THR A 384 4.13 -5.45 5.02
C THR A 384 2.65 -5.34 4.62
N ILE A 385 2.35 -4.77 3.46
CA ILE A 385 0.98 -4.71 2.94
C ILE A 385 0.54 -6.09 2.47
N SER A 386 1.39 -6.84 1.78
CA SER A 386 1.09 -8.22 1.37
C SER A 386 1.06 -9.21 2.56
N ALA A 387 1.78 -8.96 3.64
CA ALA A 387 1.69 -9.75 4.87
C ALA A 387 0.44 -9.39 5.69
N SER A 388 -0.01 -8.13 5.61
CA SER A 388 -1.26 -7.71 6.25
C SER A 388 -2.48 -8.14 5.43
N MET A 389 -2.37 -8.16 4.08
CA MET A 389 -3.37 -8.77 3.21
C MET A 389 -3.43 -10.30 3.33
N LYS A 390 -2.43 -10.96 3.95
CA LYS A 390 -2.56 -12.38 4.34
C LYS A 390 -3.56 -12.60 5.47
N ASN A 391 -3.85 -11.56 6.25
CA ASN A 391 -4.94 -11.55 7.22
C ASN A 391 -6.26 -11.03 6.60
N PHE A 392 -6.22 -10.39 5.42
CA PHE A 392 -7.36 -10.24 4.55
C PHE A 392 -7.50 -11.55 3.77
N GLN A 393 -8.38 -12.40 4.21
CA GLN A 393 -8.68 -13.64 3.50
C GLN A 393 -9.50 -13.28 2.27
N VAL A 394 -8.93 -13.50 1.11
CA VAL A 394 -9.57 -13.35 -0.20
C VAL A 394 -10.45 -14.56 -0.50
#